data_020f87bc14d94f2db3fa6ae3ab1313da
#
_entry.id   020f87bc14d94f2db3fa6ae3ab1313da
#
_cell.length_a   1.000
_cell.length_b   1.000
_cell.length_c   1.000
_cell.angle_alpha   90.00
_cell.angle_beta   90.00
_cell.angle_gamma   90.00
#
_symmetry.space_group_name_H-M   'P 1'
#
loop_
_entity.id
_entity.type
_entity.pdbx_description
1 polymer ?
#
loop_
_entity_poly.entity_id
_entity_poly.type
_entity_poly.pdbx_seq_one_letter_code
_entity_poly.pdbx_strand_id
1 'polypeptide(L)'
;MDDLDRSILTALRKDARTSISSIASDLKVARATVQHRITRLENDGTIVGYTVKVNPGSSPNVVRAIMSIATEGNTAKSVVTRLSGSPNVTAVHSTNGKWDLIADIQADSLEEFDKAINAIREMKEISSSETNLLLSTYEF
;
A
#
# COMPACT_ATOMS: atom_id res chain seq x y z
N MET A 1 21.05 -8.06 4.55
CA MET A 1 19.97 -9.06 4.30
C MET A 1 20.51 -10.15 3.41
N ASP A 2 20.58 -11.37 3.93
CA ASP A 2 21.08 -12.56 3.23
C ASP A 2 19.93 -13.46 2.73
N ASP A 3 20.25 -14.61 2.12
CA ASP A 3 19.24 -15.51 1.55
C ASP A 3 18.33 -16.15 2.62
N LEU A 4 18.84 -16.35 3.82
CA LEU A 4 18.04 -16.84 4.94
C LEU A 4 17.01 -15.79 5.36
N ASP A 5 17.41 -14.53 5.44
CA ASP A 5 16.48 -13.42 5.75
C ASP A 5 15.37 -13.30 4.70
N ARG A 6 15.72 -13.41 3.41
CA ARG A 6 14.74 -13.40 2.31
C ARG A 6 13.76 -14.56 2.40
N SER A 7 14.25 -15.74 2.75
CA SER A 7 13.40 -16.93 2.91
C SER A 7 12.45 -16.79 4.10
N ILE A 8 12.91 -16.26 5.22
CA ILE A 8 12.08 -15.96 6.39
C ILE A 8 11.00 -14.93 6.02
N LEU A 9 11.38 -13.82 5.37
CA LEU A 9 10.42 -12.81 4.93
C LEU A 9 9.38 -13.37 3.95
N THR A 10 9.78 -14.29 3.06
CA THR A 10 8.86 -14.94 2.13
C THR A 10 7.84 -15.80 2.88
N ALA A 11 8.27 -16.56 3.88
CA ALA A 11 7.38 -17.35 4.73
C ALA A 11 6.37 -16.46 5.47
N LEU A 12 6.86 -15.36 6.09
CA LEU A 12 6.01 -14.41 6.82
C LEU A 12 5.05 -13.63 5.92
N ARG A 13 5.44 -13.33 4.68
CA ARG A 13 4.53 -12.69 3.70
C ARG A 13 3.40 -13.61 3.28
N LYS A 14 3.65 -14.91 3.20
CA LYS A 14 2.63 -15.90 2.90
C LYS A 14 1.66 -16.07 4.06
N ASP A 15 2.19 -16.18 5.28
CA ASP A 15 1.42 -16.29 6.52
C ASP A 15 2.23 -15.72 7.69
N ALA A 16 1.90 -14.50 8.12
CA ALA A 16 2.57 -13.83 9.23
C ALA A 16 2.39 -14.53 10.58
N ARG A 17 1.47 -15.50 10.69
CA ARG A 17 1.24 -16.30 11.90
C ARG A 17 1.95 -17.65 11.87
N THR A 18 2.71 -17.94 10.83
CA THR A 18 3.53 -19.15 10.78
C THR A 18 4.46 -19.21 11.98
N SER A 19 4.48 -20.36 12.67
CA SER A 19 5.31 -20.52 13.87
C SER A 19 6.80 -20.51 13.51
N ILE A 20 7.62 -20.01 14.42
CA ILE A 20 9.09 -20.06 14.28
C ILE A 20 9.57 -21.49 14.07
N SER A 21 8.94 -22.46 14.74
CA SER A 21 9.25 -23.88 14.57
C SER A 21 8.99 -24.38 13.15
N SER A 22 7.87 -23.98 12.54
CA SER A 22 7.57 -24.33 11.16
C SER A 22 8.57 -23.72 10.18
N ILE A 23 8.87 -22.43 10.32
CA ILE A 23 9.88 -21.76 9.49
C ILE A 23 11.24 -22.42 9.62
N ALA A 24 11.65 -22.71 10.85
CA ALA A 24 12.93 -23.38 11.12
C ALA A 24 13.02 -24.79 10.48
N SER A 25 11.93 -25.55 10.58
CA SER A 25 11.82 -26.88 9.95
C SER A 25 11.92 -26.79 8.43
N ASP A 26 11.15 -25.89 7.81
CA ASP A 26 11.10 -25.72 6.35
C ASP A 26 12.45 -25.27 5.78
N LEU A 27 13.13 -24.38 6.49
CA LEU A 27 14.43 -23.83 6.09
C LEU A 27 15.62 -24.67 6.59
N LYS A 28 15.36 -25.74 7.35
CA LYS A 28 16.38 -26.63 7.92
C LYS A 28 17.44 -25.90 8.77
N VAL A 29 16.99 -24.98 9.60
CA VAL A 29 17.83 -24.22 10.53
C VAL A 29 17.28 -24.33 11.96
N ALA A 30 18.08 -23.91 12.94
CA ALA A 30 17.64 -23.92 14.35
C ALA A 30 16.56 -22.86 14.61
N ARG A 31 15.61 -23.16 15.50
CA ARG A 31 14.58 -22.20 15.94
C ARG A 31 15.19 -20.88 16.46
N ALA A 32 16.25 -20.99 17.26
CA ALA A 32 16.95 -19.82 17.79
C ALA A 32 17.50 -18.93 16.68
N THR A 33 17.96 -19.51 15.57
CA THR A 33 18.43 -18.76 14.41
C THR A 33 17.29 -17.96 13.78
N VAL A 34 16.14 -18.59 13.55
CA VAL A 34 14.96 -17.90 12.99
C VAL A 34 14.51 -16.77 13.91
N GLN A 35 14.37 -17.05 15.21
CA GLN A 35 13.97 -16.05 16.19
C GLN A 35 14.91 -14.84 16.19
N HIS A 36 16.22 -15.09 16.25
CA HIS A 36 17.22 -14.02 16.24
C HIS A 36 17.14 -13.17 14.95
N ARG A 37 16.94 -13.83 13.79
CA ARG A 37 16.81 -13.13 12.51
C ARG A 37 15.58 -12.25 12.43
N ILE A 38 14.41 -12.75 12.86
CA ILE A 38 13.18 -11.98 12.91
C ILE A 38 13.35 -10.76 13.82
N THR A 39 13.84 -10.97 15.04
CA THR A 39 14.08 -9.86 15.97
C THR A 39 15.02 -8.80 15.41
N ARG A 40 16.08 -9.22 14.70
CA ARG A 40 17.00 -8.29 14.04
C ARG A 40 16.29 -7.51 12.93
N LEU A 41 15.50 -8.18 12.07
CA LEU A 41 14.76 -7.55 10.97
C LEU A 41 13.70 -6.55 11.47
N GLU A 42 13.11 -6.80 12.63
CA GLU A 42 12.22 -5.87 13.31
C GLU A 42 12.98 -4.67 13.88
N ASN A 43 14.10 -4.91 14.56
CA ASN A 43 14.90 -3.86 15.20
C ASN A 43 15.57 -2.92 14.19
N ASP A 44 16.01 -3.43 13.04
CA ASP A 44 16.63 -2.63 11.99
C ASP A 44 15.61 -1.96 11.04
N GLY A 45 14.32 -2.18 11.28
CA GLY A 45 13.22 -1.57 10.50
C GLY A 45 12.99 -2.22 9.13
N THR A 46 13.61 -3.36 8.84
CA THR A 46 13.30 -4.14 7.62
C THR A 46 11.87 -4.68 7.68
N ILE A 47 11.44 -5.16 8.84
CA ILE A 47 10.04 -5.44 9.14
C ILE A 47 9.48 -4.22 9.89
N VAL A 48 8.64 -3.45 9.22
CA VAL A 48 8.01 -2.26 9.79
C VAL A 48 6.69 -2.57 10.53
N GLY A 49 6.17 -3.76 10.36
CA GLY A 49 4.93 -4.20 11.00
C GLY A 49 4.30 -5.40 10.29
N TYR A 50 3.19 -5.83 10.83
CA TYR A 50 2.37 -6.93 10.31
C TYR A 50 0.96 -6.42 10.06
N THR A 51 0.29 -6.95 9.04
CA THR A 51 -1.06 -6.54 8.69
C THR A 51 -1.92 -7.73 8.33
N VAL A 52 -3.23 -7.52 8.31
CA VAL A 52 -4.22 -8.54 7.92
C VAL A 52 -4.73 -8.23 6.52
N LYS A 53 -4.68 -9.23 5.65
CA LYS A 53 -5.40 -9.20 4.37
C LYS A 53 -6.83 -9.66 4.61
N VAL A 54 -7.80 -8.80 4.32
CA VAL A 54 -9.23 -9.10 4.44
C VAL A 54 -9.78 -9.41 3.06
N ASN A 55 -10.63 -10.45 2.98
CA ASN A 55 -11.29 -10.77 1.72
C ASN A 55 -12.13 -9.56 1.24
N PRO A 56 -11.91 -9.07 0.02
CA PRO A 56 -12.72 -7.97 -0.53
C PRO A 56 -14.23 -8.21 -0.51
N GLY A 57 -14.66 -9.47 -0.55
CA GLY A 57 -16.07 -9.85 -0.39
C GLY A 57 -16.66 -9.63 1.01
N SER A 58 -15.82 -9.40 2.04
CA SER A 58 -16.30 -9.11 3.39
C SER A 58 -16.65 -7.62 3.60
N SER A 59 -16.28 -6.75 2.67
CA SER A 59 -16.68 -5.34 2.61
C SER A 59 -17.28 -5.05 1.24
N PRO A 60 -18.55 -5.43 1.04
CA PRO A 60 -19.14 -5.51 -0.31
C PRO A 60 -19.30 -4.16 -1.02
N ASN A 61 -19.06 -3.06 -0.34
CA ASN A 61 -19.30 -1.73 -0.89
C ASN A 61 -18.01 -0.88 -1.06
N VAL A 62 -16.84 -1.44 -0.85
CA VAL A 62 -15.60 -0.68 -1.00
C VAL A 62 -15.34 -0.35 -2.46
N VAL A 63 -15.32 0.94 -2.77
CA VAL A 63 -14.94 1.49 -4.07
C VAL A 63 -13.46 1.81 -4.06
N ARG A 64 -12.71 1.28 -5.01
CA ARG A 64 -11.28 1.55 -5.18
C ARG A 64 -11.02 2.15 -6.55
N ALA A 65 -10.13 3.13 -6.58
CA ALA A 65 -9.74 3.79 -7.82
C ALA A 65 -8.27 4.21 -7.80
N ILE A 66 -7.75 4.43 -8.99
CA ILE A 66 -6.44 5.07 -9.20
C ILE A 66 -6.69 6.40 -9.89
N MET A 67 -6.15 7.47 -9.32
CA MET A 67 -6.24 8.81 -9.88
C MET A 67 -4.88 9.29 -10.35
N SER A 68 -4.77 9.53 -11.64
CA SER A 68 -3.59 10.14 -12.26
C SER A 68 -3.73 11.65 -12.21
N ILE A 69 -2.70 12.34 -11.75
CA ILE A 69 -2.75 13.78 -11.46
C ILE A 69 -1.56 14.47 -12.13
N ALA A 70 -1.84 15.53 -12.89
CA ALA A 70 -0.86 16.49 -13.35
C ALA A 70 -0.96 17.76 -12.51
N THR A 71 0.17 18.24 -12.03
CA THR A 71 0.26 19.44 -11.20
C THR A 71 0.84 20.61 -11.98
N GLU A 72 0.45 21.83 -11.58
CA GLU A 72 0.99 23.04 -12.19
C GLU A 72 2.32 23.44 -11.55
N GLY A 73 3.30 23.73 -12.41
CA GLY A 73 4.61 24.23 -11.98
C GLY A 73 5.27 23.29 -10.96
N ASN A 74 5.74 23.85 -9.85
CA ASN A 74 6.49 23.16 -8.82
C ASN A 74 5.64 22.85 -7.57
N THR A 75 4.38 22.46 -7.77
CA THR A 75 3.39 22.31 -6.68
C THR A 75 3.13 20.85 -6.26
N ALA A 76 3.81 19.88 -6.85
CA ALA A 76 3.58 18.45 -6.57
C ALA A 76 3.70 18.10 -5.08
N LYS A 77 4.69 18.64 -4.37
CA LYS A 77 4.86 18.40 -2.92
C LYS A 77 3.71 18.97 -2.10
N SER A 78 3.21 20.13 -2.46
CA SER A 78 2.04 20.76 -1.82
C SER A 78 0.79 19.91 -2.00
N VAL A 79 0.59 19.38 -3.21
CA VAL A 79 -0.53 18.47 -3.51
C VAL A 79 -0.43 17.18 -2.71
N VAL A 80 0.75 16.56 -2.64
CA VAL A 80 0.97 15.36 -1.82
C VAL A 80 0.61 15.62 -0.35
N THR A 81 1.05 16.74 0.21
CA THR A 81 0.73 17.10 1.61
C THR A 81 -0.78 17.23 1.83
N ARG A 82 -1.49 17.87 0.91
CA ARG A 82 -2.95 18.01 1.00
C ARG A 82 -3.68 16.68 0.82
N LEU A 83 -3.23 15.83 -0.12
CA LEU A 83 -3.80 14.51 -0.34
C LEU A 83 -3.61 13.60 0.88
N SER A 84 -2.48 13.69 1.57
CA SER A 84 -2.21 12.92 2.79
C SER A 84 -3.19 13.20 3.92
N GLY A 85 -3.85 14.35 3.92
CA GLY A 85 -4.90 14.71 4.86
C GLY A 85 -6.29 14.16 4.52
N SER A 86 -6.47 13.56 3.34
CA SER A 86 -7.74 12.95 2.93
C SER A 86 -7.86 11.52 3.44
N PRO A 87 -8.93 11.17 4.17
CA PRO A 87 -9.13 9.80 4.66
C PRO A 87 -9.35 8.79 3.53
N ASN A 88 -9.72 9.25 2.34
CA ASN A 88 -9.98 8.42 1.17
C ASN A 88 -8.74 8.16 0.32
N VAL A 89 -7.62 8.86 0.56
CA VAL A 89 -6.36 8.65 -0.13
C VAL A 89 -5.48 7.74 0.70
N THR A 90 -5.19 6.54 0.21
CA THR A 90 -4.43 5.52 0.93
C THR A 90 -2.94 5.54 0.61
N ALA A 91 -2.58 6.02 -0.58
CA ALA A 91 -1.19 6.20 -0.99
C ALA A 91 -1.09 7.24 -2.12
N VAL A 92 0.05 7.89 -2.23
CA VAL A 92 0.40 8.78 -3.33
C VAL A 92 1.79 8.43 -3.82
N HIS A 93 1.92 8.27 -5.13
CA HIS A 93 3.19 7.93 -5.79
C HIS A 93 3.60 9.06 -6.73
N SER A 94 4.86 9.48 -6.69
CA SER A 94 5.42 10.31 -7.73
C SER A 94 5.87 9.46 -8.91
N THR A 95 5.72 9.97 -10.12
CA THR A 95 6.12 9.27 -11.33
C THR A 95 7.05 10.14 -12.20
N ASN A 96 7.75 9.50 -13.12
CA ASN A 96 8.56 10.18 -14.13
C ASN A 96 7.85 10.32 -15.48
N GLY A 97 6.58 9.92 -15.57
CA GLY A 97 5.80 9.91 -16.80
C GLY A 97 5.01 11.19 -17.03
N LYS A 98 3.99 11.07 -17.86
CA LYS A 98 3.07 12.16 -18.21
C LYS A 98 2.34 12.74 -16.98
N TRP A 99 2.00 11.89 -16.02
CA TRP A 99 1.32 12.26 -14.79
C TRP A 99 2.35 12.45 -13.68
N ASP A 100 2.27 13.56 -12.96
CA ASP A 100 3.21 13.86 -11.88
C ASP A 100 2.99 12.95 -10.66
N LEU A 101 1.74 12.65 -10.36
CA LEU A 101 1.33 11.84 -9.21
C LEU A 101 0.30 10.79 -9.61
N ILE A 102 0.35 9.66 -8.91
CA ILE A 102 -0.69 8.62 -8.92
C ILE A 102 -1.18 8.45 -7.49
N ALA A 103 -2.47 8.60 -7.26
CA ALA A 103 -3.10 8.43 -5.95
C ALA A 103 -3.97 7.17 -5.93
N ASP A 104 -3.81 6.36 -4.89
CA ASP A 104 -4.72 5.27 -4.57
C ASP A 104 -5.87 5.80 -3.73
N ILE A 105 -7.10 5.58 -4.19
CA ILE A 105 -8.30 6.10 -3.56
C ILE A 105 -9.22 4.96 -3.16
N GLN A 106 -9.77 5.05 -1.97
CA GLN A 106 -10.71 4.10 -1.42
C GLN A 106 -11.84 4.80 -0.70
N ALA A 107 -13.07 4.33 -0.91
CA ALA A 107 -14.26 4.83 -0.24
C ALA A 107 -15.23 3.70 0.07
N ASP A 108 -16.06 3.87 1.08
CA ASP A 108 -17.03 2.85 1.51
C ASP A 108 -18.34 2.91 0.72
N SER A 109 -18.50 3.91 -0.15
CA SER A 109 -19.65 4.06 -1.04
C SER A 109 -19.29 4.87 -2.27
N LEU A 110 -20.11 4.79 -3.33
CA LEU A 110 -19.99 5.65 -4.51
C LEU A 110 -20.22 7.13 -4.18
N GLU A 111 -21.10 7.43 -3.24
CA GLU A 111 -21.35 8.80 -2.79
C GLU A 111 -20.10 9.41 -2.12
N GLU A 112 -19.49 8.67 -1.21
CA GLU A 112 -18.25 9.09 -0.55
C GLU A 112 -17.11 9.22 -1.56
N PHE A 113 -17.00 8.29 -2.49
CA PHE A 113 -16.05 8.33 -3.59
C PHE A 113 -16.19 9.59 -4.43
N ASP A 114 -17.42 9.92 -4.85
CA ASP A 114 -17.69 11.11 -5.65
C ASP A 114 -17.30 12.40 -4.91
N LYS A 115 -17.62 12.50 -3.63
CA LYS A 115 -17.21 13.63 -2.78
C LYS A 115 -15.68 13.75 -2.70
N ALA A 116 -14.97 12.64 -2.51
CA ALA A 116 -13.51 12.62 -2.42
C ALA A 116 -12.86 13.07 -3.74
N ILE A 117 -13.33 12.57 -4.88
CA ILE A 117 -12.82 12.92 -6.21
C ILE A 117 -13.06 14.42 -6.49
N ASN A 118 -14.25 14.92 -6.20
CA ASN A 118 -14.58 16.34 -6.42
C ASN A 118 -13.71 17.26 -5.56
N ALA A 119 -13.49 16.91 -4.29
CA ALA A 119 -12.60 17.66 -3.40
C ALA A 119 -11.17 17.75 -3.93
N ILE A 120 -10.65 16.66 -4.49
CA ILE A 120 -9.31 16.63 -5.09
C ILE A 120 -9.29 17.49 -6.37
N ARG A 121 -10.28 17.37 -7.23
CA ARG A 121 -10.36 18.10 -8.50
C ARG A 121 -10.48 19.62 -8.33
N GLU A 122 -10.98 20.08 -7.19
CA GLU A 122 -11.09 21.50 -6.86
C GLU A 122 -9.75 22.14 -6.42
N MET A 123 -8.70 21.34 -6.21
CA MET A 123 -7.39 21.88 -5.88
C MET A 123 -6.82 22.67 -7.07
N LYS A 124 -6.45 23.93 -6.84
CA LYS A 124 -5.96 24.85 -7.89
C LYS A 124 -4.64 24.38 -8.52
N GLU A 125 -3.83 23.68 -7.74
CA GLU A 125 -2.53 23.16 -8.16
C GLU A 125 -2.62 21.97 -9.11
N ILE A 126 -3.81 21.40 -9.28
CA ILE A 126 -4.05 20.29 -10.22
C ILE A 126 -4.50 20.86 -11.54
N SER A 127 -3.68 20.67 -12.58
CA SER A 127 -4.00 21.13 -13.95
C SER A 127 -4.92 20.17 -14.69
N SER A 128 -4.74 18.86 -14.49
CA SER A 128 -5.60 17.83 -15.06
C SER A 128 -5.54 16.54 -14.22
N SER A 129 -6.57 15.73 -14.32
CA SER A 129 -6.64 14.45 -13.64
C SER A 129 -7.48 13.45 -14.43
N GLU A 130 -7.18 12.18 -14.23
CA GLU A 130 -7.95 11.06 -14.75
C GLU A 130 -8.16 10.05 -13.63
N THR A 131 -9.39 9.62 -13.41
CA THR A 131 -9.74 8.67 -12.37
C THR A 131 -10.27 7.38 -12.98
N ASN A 132 -9.66 6.27 -12.65
CA ASN A 132 -10.05 4.94 -13.11
C ASN A 132 -10.53 4.10 -11.92
N LEU A 133 -11.80 3.70 -11.95
CA LEU A 133 -12.33 2.73 -11.00
C LEU A 133 -11.71 1.35 -11.23
N LEU A 134 -11.29 0.70 -10.16
CA LEU A 134 -10.82 -0.68 -10.21
C LEU A 134 -12.01 -1.62 -10.14
N LEU A 135 -12.32 -2.30 -11.23
CA LEU A 135 -13.50 -3.18 -11.35
C LEU A 135 -13.19 -4.59 -10.84
N SER A 136 -12.07 -5.15 -11.24
CA SER A 136 -11.64 -6.49 -10.85
C SER A 136 -10.14 -6.51 -10.61
N THR A 137 -9.71 -7.24 -9.59
CA THR A 137 -8.29 -7.45 -9.29
C THR A 137 -7.96 -8.93 -9.48
N TYR A 138 -6.89 -9.19 -10.23
CA TYR A 138 -6.34 -10.52 -10.42
C TYR A 138 -4.99 -10.55 -9.69
N GLU A 139 -4.85 -11.47 -8.73
CA GLU A 139 -3.60 -11.71 -7.98
C GLU A 139 -3.01 -13.06 -8.40
N PHE A 140 -1.68 -13.15 -8.54
CA PHE A 140 -0.95 -14.33 -9.01
C PHE A 140 0.06 -14.82 -7.98
#